data_f4489e381ac407891ce47708849afd1a
#
_entry.id   f4489e381ac407891ce47708849afd1a
#
_cell.length_a   1.000
_cell.length_b   1.000
_cell.length_c   1.000
_cell.angle_alpha   90.00
_cell.angle_beta   90.00
_cell.angle_gamma   90.00
#
_symmetry.space_group_name_H-M   'P 1'
#
loop_
_entity.id
_entity.type
_entity.pdbx_description
1 polymer ?
#
loop_
_entity_poly.entity_id
_entity_poly.type
_entity_poly.pdbx_seq_one_letter_code
_entity_poly.pdbx_strand_id
1 'polypeptide(L)'
;MSLFKRRRFPVEIILLCVRWCCKYGISYRDLAEMMQERGVAVDPSTIFRWVQRYAPEIEKRIRPYRGPRSRSWRVDETYVRVGGNWKYLFRAVDKHDRLIAFMLSDRRNTDAAYRFLRKAIKAMSHYPPSSITTDKLASYPRAILRLQNEGLLPDDVVHRTSKYLNNILEADHGALKRVIRPTRGFQTMKTAAATLTGFEIMRMIRRGHCIGRERRVTGEIRLIDQLFGLAA
;
A
#
# COMPACT_ATOMS: atom_id res chain seq x y z
N MET A 1 20.58 -9.95 -13.23
CA MET A 1 21.22 -10.39 -11.95
C MET A 1 20.13 -10.80 -10.96
N SER A 2 20.28 -11.96 -10.29
CA SER A 2 19.32 -12.38 -9.25
C SER A 2 19.32 -11.36 -8.09
N LEU A 3 18.14 -10.91 -7.69
CA LEU A 3 17.92 -9.94 -6.60
C LEU A 3 18.48 -10.46 -5.25
N PHE A 4 18.60 -11.76 -5.12
CA PHE A 4 19.04 -12.47 -3.92
C PHE A 4 20.50 -12.97 -3.98
N LYS A 5 21.23 -12.66 -5.04
CA LYS A 5 22.64 -13.08 -5.16
C LYS A 5 23.46 -12.62 -3.95
N ARG A 6 24.29 -13.52 -3.41
CA ARG A 6 25.14 -13.31 -2.22
C ARG A 6 24.38 -12.99 -0.93
N ARG A 7 23.17 -13.54 -0.73
CA ARG A 7 22.45 -13.45 0.53
C ARG A 7 22.79 -14.64 1.44
N ARG A 8 22.96 -14.35 2.73
CA ARG A 8 23.25 -15.37 3.77
C ARG A 8 22.06 -16.32 3.98
N PHE A 9 20.83 -15.82 3.81
CA PHE A 9 19.60 -16.56 4.08
C PHE A 9 18.95 -17.04 2.78
N PRO A 10 18.30 -18.22 2.80
CA PRO A 10 17.45 -18.70 1.70
C PRO A 10 16.37 -17.66 1.33
N VAL A 11 15.99 -17.64 0.05
CA VAL A 11 15.02 -16.68 -0.49
C VAL A 11 13.65 -16.87 0.17
N GLU A 12 13.27 -18.11 0.42
CA GLU A 12 12.03 -18.52 1.06
C GLU A 12 11.91 -17.91 2.47
N ILE A 13 12.99 -17.93 3.23
CA ILE A 13 13.05 -17.33 4.58
C ILE A 13 12.92 -15.80 4.50
N ILE A 14 13.60 -15.18 3.54
CA ILE A 14 13.52 -13.73 3.34
C ILE A 14 12.07 -13.33 3.01
N LEU A 15 11.46 -14.01 2.04
CA LEU A 15 10.09 -13.70 1.60
C LEU A 15 9.05 -14.05 2.66
N LEU A 16 9.26 -15.12 3.44
CA LEU A 16 8.44 -15.47 4.58
C LEU A 16 8.41 -14.33 5.61
N CYS A 17 9.59 -13.85 6.03
CA CYS A 17 9.69 -12.76 7.00
C CYS A 17 9.05 -11.47 6.48
N VAL A 18 9.30 -11.09 5.22
CA VAL A 18 8.67 -9.90 4.60
C VAL A 18 7.14 -10.05 4.57
N ARG A 19 6.65 -11.20 4.15
CA ARG A 19 5.22 -11.49 4.08
C ARG A 19 4.58 -11.47 5.45
N TRP A 20 5.16 -12.12 6.46
CA TRP A 20 4.59 -12.17 7.82
C TRP A 20 4.57 -10.78 8.46
N CYS A 21 5.66 -10.05 8.39
CA CYS A 21 5.70 -8.67 8.88
C CYS A 21 4.60 -7.81 8.23
N CYS A 22 4.48 -7.86 6.91
CA CYS A 22 3.55 -7.00 6.18
C CYS A 22 2.08 -7.47 6.27
N LYS A 23 1.83 -8.75 6.47
CA LYS A 23 0.48 -9.31 6.53
C LYS A 23 -0.14 -9.23 7.92
N TYR A 24 0.64 -9.55 8.94
CA TYR A 24 0.12 -9.72 10.30
C TYR A 24 0.46 -8.53 11.21
N GLY A 25 1.31 -7.61 10.75
CA GLY A 25 1.75 -6.48 11.56
C GLY A 25 2.58 -6.91 12.76
N ILE A 26 3.40 -7.95 12.60
CA ILE A 26 4.32 -8.43 13.64
C ILE A 26 5.49 -7.46 13.72
N SER A 27 5.94 -7.12 14.94
CA SER A 27 7.15 -6.31 15.10
C SER A 27 8.38 -7.07 14.61
N TYR A 28 9.42 -6.35 14.21
CA TYR A 28 10.65 -7.01 13.75
C TYR A 28 11.34 -7.82 14.84
N ARG A 29 11.16 -7.44 16.11
CA ARG A 29 11.70 -8.16 17.27
C ARG A 29 10.95 -9.45 17.52
N ASP A 30 9.62 -9.39 17.61
CA ASP A 30 8.78 -10.57 17.80
C ASP A 30 8.96 -11.56 16.64
N LEU A 31 9.10 -11.04 15.41
CA LEU A 31 9.33 -11.89 14.24
C LEU A 31 10.73 -12.56 14.29
N ALA A 32 11.76 -11.87 14.76
CA ALA A 32 13.09 -12.46 14.94
C ALA A 32 13.07 -13.57 16.00
N GLU A 33 12.36 -13.36 17.11
CA GLU A 33 12.12 -14.37 18.16
C GLU A 33 11.38 -15.60 17.61
N MET A 34 10.26 -15.39 16.88
CA MET A 34 9.52 -16.46 16.21
C MET A 34 10.38 -17.27 15.22
N MET A 35 11.33 -16.62 14.54
CA MET A 35 12.27 -17.30 13.64
C MET A 35 13.31 -18.09 14.41
N GLN A 36 13.81 -17.57 15.53
CA GLN A 36 14.74 -18.25 16.40
C GLN A 36 14.17 -19.54 16.99
N GLU A 37 12.89 -19.54 17.41
CA GLU A 37 12.17 -20.75 17.84
C GLU A 37 12.17 -21.87 16.76
N ARG A 38 12.35 -21.51 15.50
CA ARG A 38 12.41 -22.41 14.34
C ARG A 38 13.82 -22.69 13.87
N GLY A 39 14.84 -22.38 14.70
CA GLY A 39 16.24 -22.61 14.40
C GLY A 39 16.85 -21.60 13.39
N VAL A 40 16.15 -20.50 13.08
CA VAL A 40 16.64 -19.47 12.15
C VAL A 40 17.03 -18.23 12.93
N ALA A 41 18.33 -18.10 13.24
CA ALA A 41 18.87 -16.92 13.92
C ALA A 41 18.97 -15.73 12.95
N VAL A 42 18.01 -14.82 12.98
CA VAL A 42 17.95 -13.60 12.18
C VAL A 42 17.78 -12.37 13.07
N ASP A 43 18.58 -11.36 12.83
CA ASP A 43 18.51 -10.10 13.58
C ASP A 43 17.34 -9.24 13.13
N PRO A 44 16.60 -8.54 14.05
CA PRO A 44 15.50 -7.66 13.72
C PRO A 44 15.82 -6.58 12.69
N SER A 45 17.05 -6.03 12.73
CA SER A 45 17.50 -5.03 11.76
C SER A 45 17.68 -5.62 10.36
N THR A 46 17.99 -6.92 10.26
CA THR A 46 18.05 -7.65 8.99
C THR A 46 16.66 -7.81 8.38
N ILE A 47 15.67 -8.20 9.20
CA ILE A 47 14.25 -8.27 8.77
C ILE A 47 13.78 -6.89 8.30
N PHE A 48 14.07 -5.84 9.06
CA PHE A 48 13.77 -4.45 8.65
C PHE A 48 14.35 -4.15 7.27
N ARG A 49 15.65 -4.42 7.03
CA ARG A 49 16.29 -4.18 5.72
C ARG A 49 15.63 -5.00 4.61
N TRP A 50 15.19 -6.22 4.89
CA TRP A 50 14.43 -7.03 3.93
C TRP A 50 13.09 -6.39 3.56
N VAL A 51 12.32 -5.93 4.54
CA VAL A 51 11.07 -5.23 4.27
C VAL A 51 11.31 -3.98 3.43
N GLN A 52 12.32 -3.16 3.79
CA GLN A 52 12.66 -1.94 3.03
C GLN A 52 13.04 -2.23 1.57
N ARG A 53 13.70 -3.35 1.31
CA ARG A 53 14.17 -3.72 -0.02
C ARG A 53 13.11 -4.45 -0.83
N TYR A 54 12.46 -5.44 -0.23
CA TYR A 54 11.63 -6.38 -0.99
C TYR A 54 10.17 -5.97 -1.06
N ALA A 55 9.62 -5.21 -0.13
CA ALA A 55 8.24 -4.73 -0.23
C ALA A 55 8.01 -3.85 -1.47
N PRO A 56 8.87 -2.85 -1.79
CA PRO A 56 8.76 -2.12 -3.05
C PRO A 56 8.98 -2.99 -4.30
N GLU A 57 9.82 -4.01 -4.20
CA GLU A 57 10.05 -4.92 -5.32
C GLU A 57 8.86 -5.84 -5.57
N ILE A 58 8.18 -6.33 -4.53
CA ILE A 58 6.91 -7.05 -4.67
C ILE A 58 5.88 -6.13 -5.34
N GLU A 59 5.78 -4.87 -4.91
CA GLU A 59 4.87 -3.89 -5.53
C GLU A 59 5.10 -3.75 -7.03
N LYS A 60 6.34 -3.64 -7.45
CA LYS A 60 6.70 -3.54 -8.85
C LYS A 60 6.28 -4.79 -9.65
N ARG A 61 6.58 -5.97 -9.11
CA ARG A 61 6.32 -7.26 -9.79
C ARG A 61 4.86 -7.65 -9.81
N ILE A 62 4.07 -7.25 -8.82
CA ILE A 62 2.65 -7.60 -8.71
C ILE A 62 1.76 -6.74 -9.63
N ARG A 63 2.28 -5.66 -10.22
CA ARG A 63 1.48 -4.76 -11.06
C ARG A 63 0.70 -5.45 -12.17
N PRO A 64 1.30 -6.38 -12.94
CA PRO A 64 0.58 -7.11 -13.99
C PRO A 64 -0.57 -7.99 -13.46
N TYR A 65 -0.48 -8.40 -12.20
CA TYR A 65 -1.49 -9.27 -11.56
C TYR A 65 -2.61 -8.49 -10.89
N ARG A 66 -2.60 -7.18 -10.95
CA ARG A 66 -3.69 -6.37 -10.38
C ARG A 66 -4.96 -6.55 -11.19
N GLY A 67 -6.05 -6.94 -10.52
CA GLY A 67 -7.36 -7.07 -11.14
C GLY A 67 -7.92 -5.74 -11.67
N PRO A 68 -8.95 -5.78 -12.53
CA PRO A 68 -9.58 -4.60 -13.09
C PRO A 68 -10.15 -3.71 -11.97
N ARG A 69 -10.06 -2.40 -12.14
CA ARG A 69 -10.52 -1.40 -11.17
C ARG A 69 -11.69 -0.62 -11.73
N SER A 70 -12.56 -0.17 -10.84
CA SER A 70 -13.69 0.67 -11.20
C SER A 70 -13.23 2.12 -11.42
N ARG A 71 -13.99 2.84 -12.25
CA ARG A 71 -13.81 4.29 -12.48
C ARG A 71 -14.44 5.16 -11.38
N SER A 72 -15.16 4.59 -10.43
CA SER A 72 -15.68 5.32 -9.27
C SER A 72 -14.69 5.21 -8.11
N TRP A 73 -14.09 6.35 -7.73
CA TRP A 73 -13.04 6.42 -6.73
C TRP A 73 -13.55 7.02 -5.43
N ARG A 74 -12.99 6.53 -4.33
CA ARG A 74 -13.12 7.14 -3.00
C ARG A 74 -11.73 7.53 -2.54
N VAL A 75 -11.60 8.75 -2.05
CA VAL A 75 -10.33 9.33 -1.62
C VAL A 75 -10.49 9.86 -0.21
N ASP A 76 -9.57 9.50 0.66
CA ASP A 76 -9.55 9.94 2.05
C ASP A 76 -8.11 9.96 2.60
N GLU A 77 -7.93 10.62 3.74
CA GLU A 77 -6.65 10.65 4.46
C GLU A 77 -6.78 10.06 5.85
N THR A 78 -5.70 9.44 6.29
CA THR A 78 -5.52 9.03 7.69
C THR A 78 -4.17 9.48 8.20
N TYR A 79 -3.98 9.41 9.52
CA TYR A 79 -2.75 9.83 10.17
C TYR A 79 -1.82 8.65 10.41
N VAL A 80 -0.52 8.90 10.21
CA VAL A 80 0.56 7.96 10.48
C VAL A 80 1.69 8.69 11.21
N ARG A 81 2.27 8.07 12.25
CA ARG A 81 3.36 8.67 13.01
C ARG A 81 4.70 8.40 12.34
N VAL A 82 5.45 9.45 12.00
CA VAL A 82 6.77 9.36 11.36
C VAL A 82 7.72 10.35 12.02
N GLY A 83 8.86 9.88 12.51
CA GLY A 83 9.82 10.70 13.23
C GLY A 83 9.22 11.44 14.44
N GLY A 84 8.34 10.75 15.17
CA GLY A 84 7.62 11.36 16.30
C GLY A 84 6.45 12.27 15.93
N ASN A 85 6.31 12.68 14.66
CA ASN A 85 5.30 13.62 14.18
C ASN A 85 4.17 12.94 13.42
N TRP A 86 2.96 13.52 13.49
CA TRP A 86 1.84 13.07 12.68
C TRP A 86 2.00 13.53 11.23
N LYS A 87 1.87 12.58 10.30
CA LYS A 87 1.89 12.78 8.85
C LYS A 87 0.59 12.26 8.25
N TYR A 88 0.31 12.67 7.01
CA TYR A 88 -0.92 12.34 6.31
C TYR A 88 -0.68 11.22 5.32
N LEU A 89 -1.47 10.17 5.41
CA LEU A 89 -1.51 9.09 4.45
C LEU A 89 -2.77 9.23 3.59
N PHE A 90 -2.59 9.77 2.40
CA PHE A 90 -3.62 9.83 1.36
C PHE A 90 -3.82 8.46 0.75
N ARG A 91 -5.06 8.07 0.53
CA ARG A 91 -5.42 6.80 -0.10
C ARG A 91 -6.58 6.99 -1.08
N ALA A 92 -6.49 6.30 -2.22
CA ALA A 92 -7.58 6.17 -3.17
C ALA A 92 -7.90 4.69 -3.37
N VAL A 93 -9.18 4.35 -3.28
CA VAL A 93 -9.72 3.02 -3.57
C VAL A 93 -10.87 3.13 -4.54
N ASP A 94 -11.16 2.05 -5.27
CA ASP A 94 -12.33 1.99 -6.12
C ASP A 94 -13.61 1.59 -5.32
N LYS A 95 -14.76 1.51 -5.99
CA LYS A 95 -16.04 1.11 -5.35
C LYS A 95 -16.02 -0.31 -4.76
N HIS A 96 -15.03 -1.13 -5.11
CA HIS A 96 -14.84 -2.49 -4.60
C HIS A 96 -13.69 -2.58 -3.59
N ASP A 97 -13.27 -1.45 -3.01
CA ASP A 97 -12.17 -1.31 -2.05
C ASP A 97 -10.78 -1.76 -2.57
N ARG A 98 -10.62 -1.80 -3.90
CA ARG A 98 -9.33 -2.11 -4.52
C ARG A 98 -8.47 -0.86 -4.51
N LEU A 99 -7.24 -1.01 -4.01
CA LEU A 99 -6.30 0.10 -3.93
C LEU A 99 -5.93 0.62 -5.32
N ILE A 100 -6.10 1.92 -5.54
CA ILE A 100 -5.64 2.66 -6.72
C ILE A 100 -4.24 3.21 -6.45
N ALA A 101 -4.12 4.03 -5.42
CA ALA A 101 -2.86 4.64 -5.00
C ALA A 101 -2.88 5.02 -3.51
N PHE A 102 -1.69 5.20 -2.95
CA PHE A 102 -1.51 5.88 -1.67
C PHE A 102 -0.29 6.79 -1.72
N MET A 103 -0.23 7.77 -0.85
CA MET A 103 0.89 8.70 -0.73
C MET A 103 1.01 9.23 0.70
N LEU A 104 2.23 9.22 1.23
CA LEU A 104 2.56 9.94 2.46
C LEU A 104 2.87 11.41 2.15
N SER A 105 2.40 12.32 2.99
CA SER A 105 2.67 13.75 2.90
C SER A 105 2.87 14.37 4.28
N ASP A 106 3.74 15.35 4.33
CA ASP A 106 3.92 16.22 5.51
C ASP A 106 2.76 17.19 5.71
N ARG A 107 2.05 17.52 4.63
CA ARG A 107 1.02 18.55 4.59
C ARG A 107 -0.31 17.98 4.11
N ARG A 108 -1.41 18.58 4.61
CA ARG A 108 -2.79 18.34 4.19
C ARG A 108 -3.33 19.60 3.53
N ASN A 109 -2.84 19.91 2.34
CA ASN A 109 -3.20 21.10 1.59
C ASN A 109 -3.53 20.77 0.13
N THR A 110 -3.88 21.78 -0.66
CA THR A 110 -4.23 21.63 -2.08
C THR A 110 -3.10 21.02 -2.90
N ASP A 111 -1.84 21.38 -2.65
CA ASP A 111 -0.70 20.82 -3.39
C ASP A 111 -0.47 19.34 -3.07
N ALA A 112 -0.70 18.94 -1.81
CA ALA A 112 -0.62 17.54 -1.43
C ALA A 112 -1.74 16.73 -2.09
N ALA A 113 -2.98 17.22 -2.06
CA ALA A 113 -4.12 16.62 -2.74
C ALA A 113 -3.90 16.53 -4.25
N TYR A 114 -3.41 17.59 -4.88
CA TYR A 114 -3.05 17.61 -6.31
C TYR A 114 -1.99 16.54 -6.64
N ARG A 115 -0.86 16.51 -5.93
CA ARG A 115 0.20 15.51 -6.16
C ARG A 115 -0.32 14.08 -5.99
N PHE A 116 -1.18 13.88 -5.00
CA PHE A 116 -1.77 12.57 -4.75
C PHE A 116 -2.73 12.15 -5.87
N LEU A 117 -3.67 13.01 -6.26
CA LEU A 117 -4.63 12.72 -7.34
C LEU A 117 -3.90 12.49 -8.67
N ARG A 118 -2.89 13.31 -8.99
CA ARG A 118 -2.03 13.12 -10.18
C ARG A 118 -1.35 11.74 -10.17
N LYS A 119 -0.85 11.29 -9.00
CA LYS A 119 -0.28 9.95 -8.85
C LYS A 119 -1.33 8.86 -9.08
N ALA A 120 -2.55 9.03 -8.56
CA ALA A 120 -3.64 8.08 -8.73
C ALA A 120 -4.10 8.00 -10.21
N ILE A 121 -4.25 9.14 -10.88
CA ILE A 121 -4.55 9.22 -12.32
C ILE A 121 -3.48 8.49 -13.13
N LYS A 122 -2.20 8.76 -12.86
CA LYS A 122 -1.08 8.07 -13.55
C LYS A 122 -1.12 6.56 -13.33
N ALA A 123 -1.52 6.09 -12.15
CA ALA A 123 -1.65 4.66 -11.87
C ALA A 123 -2.81 3.99 -12.63
N MET A 124 -3.73 4.80 -13.18
CA MET A 124 -4.93 4.38 -13.92
C MET A 124 -4.95 4.98 -15.34
N SER A 125 -3.79 5.17 -15.98
CA SER A 125 -3.61 5.92 -17.23
C SER A 125 -4.55 5.55 -18.37
N HIS A 126 -5.02 4.30 -18.41
CA HIS A 126 -5.98 3.84 -19.42
C HIS A 126 -7.45 3.93 -19.00
N TYR A 127 -7.72 4.25 -17.73
CA TYR A 127 -9.07 4.27 -17.16
C TYR A 127 -9.21 5.43 -16.16
N PRO A 128 -9.35 6.67 -16.68
CA PRO A 128 -9.58 7.82 -15.79
C PRO A 128 -10.88 7.62 -14.99
N PRO A 129 -10.98 8.22 -13.79
CA PRO A 129 -12.20 8.13 -13.00
C PRO A 129 -13.39 8.75 -13.73
N SER A 130 -14.58 8.21 -13.53
CA SER A 130 -15.85 8.88 -13.85
C SER A 130 -16.38 9.67 -12.66
N SER A 131 -15.98 9.28 -11.45
CA SER A 131 -16.32 10.01 -10.24
C SER A 131 -15.25 9.89 -9.17
N ILE A 132 -15.06 10.95 -8.41
CA ILE A 132 -14.16 11.01 -7.25
C ILE A 132 -15.01 11.47 -6.05
N THR A 133 -15.10 10.61 -5.03
CA THR A 133 -15.77 10.94 -3.76
C THR A 133 -14.70 11.26 -2.72
N THR A 134 -14.81 12.42 -2.07
CA THR A 134 -13.89 12.86 -1.01
C THR A 134 -14.68 13.26 0.25
N ASP A 135 -13.97 13.51 1.34
CA ASP A 135 -14.54 14.28 2.45
C ASP A 135 -14.79 15.74 2.05
N LYS A 136 -15.32 16.55 2.98
CA LYS A 136 -15.62 17.97 2.75
C LYS A 136 -14.37 18.87 2.78
N LEU A 137 -13.15 18.33 2.68
CA LEU A 137 -11.94 19.13 2.73
C LEU A 137 -11.81 20.04 1.50
N ALA A 138 -11.69 21.34 1.71
CA ALA A 138 -11.62 22.36 0.65
C ALA A 138 -10.42 22.23 -0.31
N SER A 139 -9.41 21.43 0.05
CA SER A 139 -8.24 21.17 -0.80
C SER A 139 -8.56 20.32 -2.03
N TYR A 140 -9.54 19.41 -1.95
CA TYR A 140 -9.87 18.52 -3.07
C TYR A 140 -10.52 19.22 -4.26
N PRO A 141 -11.58 20.06 -4.10
CA PRO A 141 -12.15 20.77 -5.23
C PRO A 141 -11.12 21.57 -6.01
N ARG A 142 -10.23 22.30 -5.30
CA ARG A 142 -9.16 23.08 -5.93
C ARG A 142 -8.14 22.23 -6.67
N ALA A 143 -7.78 21.08 -6.10
CA ALA A 143 -6.84 20.15 -6.71
C ALA A 143 -7.45 19.49 -7.97
N ILE A 144 -8.73 19.13 -7.94
CA ILE A 144 -9.46 18.56 -9.08
C ILE A 144 -9.55 19.58 -10.20
N LEU A 145 -9.99 20.83 -9.91
CA LEU A 145 -10.07 21.91 -10.91
C LEU A 145 -8.71 22.16 -11.57
N ARG A 146 -7.63 22.17 -10.80
CA ARG A 146 -6.28 22.32 -11.33
C ARG A 146 -5.91 21.19 -12.29
N LEU A 147 -6.23 19.93 -11.96
CA LEU A 147 -5.98 18.77 -12.83
C LEU A 147 -6.80 18.80 -14.11
N GLN A 148 -8.05 19.30 -14.05
CA GLN A 148 -8.89 19.53 -15.23
C GLN A 148 -8.31 20.62 -16.12
N ASN A 149 -7.95 21.78 -15.57
CA ASN A 149 -7.31 22.87 -16.32
C ASN A 149 -5.99 22.45 -16.99
N GLU A 150 -5.26 21.51 -16.41
CA GLU A 150 -4.03 20.94 -16.96
C GLU A 150 -4.28 19.80 -17.99
N GLY A 151 -5.54 19.44 -18.25
CA GLY A 151 -5.93 18.34 -19.14
C GLY A 151 -5.55 16.94 -18.63
N LEU A 152 -5.21 16.82 -17.33
CA LEU A 152 -4.83 15.55 -16.70
C LEU A 152 -6.04 14.75 -16.21
N LEU A 153 -7.16 15.42 -16.01
CA LEU A 153 -8.42 14.83 -15.58
C LEU A 153 -9.53 15.32 -16.53
N PRO A 154 -10.38 14.43 -17.06
CA PRO A 154 -11.51 14.84 -17.89
C PRO A 154 -12.47 15.79 -17.16
N ASP A 155 -13.08 16.74 -17.88
CA ASP A 155 -13.98 17.73 -17.34
C ASP A 155 -15.31 17.14 -16.85
N ASP A 156 -15.70 16.00 -17.42
CA ASP A 156 -16.94 15.26 -17.09
C ASP A 156 -16.84 14.45 -15.79
N VAL A 157 -15.69 14.46 -15.12
CA VAL A 157 -15.49 13.75 -13.86
C VAL A 157 -16.32 14.36 -12.75
N VAL A 158 -17.24 13.58 -12.21
CA VAL A 158 -18.14 14.03 -11.14
C VAL A 158 -17.39 14.03 -9.79
N HIS A 159 -17.18 15.21 -9.20
CA HIS A 159 -16.72 15.31 -7.82
C HIS A 159 -17.89 15.25 -6.86
N ARG A 160 -17.85 14.33 -5.91
CA ARG A 160 -18.86 14.15 -4.85
C ARG A 160 -18.23 14.37 -3.49
N THR A 161 -18.91 15.13 -2.64
CA THR A 161 -18.54 15.25 -1.22
C THR A 161 -19.56 14.51 -0.38
N SER A 162 -19.14 13.54 0.40
CA SER A 162 -20.06 12.77 1.25
C SER A 162 -19.39 12.38 2.56
N LYS A 163 -20.05 12.71 3.67
CA LYS A 163 -19.63 12.30 5.01
C LYS A 163 -19.88 10.80 5.25
N TYR A 164 -20.95 10.25 4.68
CA TYR A 164 -21.42 8.88 4.97
C TYR A 164 -20.75 7.80 4.11
N LEU A 165 -20.24 8.13 2.93
CA LEU A 165 -19.52 7.17 2.08
C LEU A 165 -18.10 6.88 2.58
N ASN A 166 -17.64 7.61 3.60
CA ASN A 166 -16.32 7.40 4.22
C ASN A 166 -16.32 6.30 5.28
N ASN A 167 -17.46 5.80 5.75
CA ASN A 167 -17.53 4.72 6.75
C ASN A 167 -16.79 3.45 6.27
N ILE A 168 -16.83 3.16 4.96
CA ILE A 168 -16.11 2.04 4.35
C ILE A 168 -14.60 2.31 4.41
N LEU A 169 -14.16 3.52 4.09
CA LEU A 169 -12.76 3.92 4.19
C LEU A 169 -12.29 3.99 5.65
N GLU A 170 -13.14 4.40 6.58
CA GLU A 170 -12.82 4.38 8.02
C GLU A 170 -12.56 2.95 8.52
N ALA A 171 -13.40 1.98 8.14
CA ALA A 171 -13.16 0.56 8.45
C ALA A 171 -11.86 0.05 7.81
N ASP A 172 -11.57 0.48 6.59
CA ASP A 172 -10.36 0.16 5.87
C ASP A 172 -9.12 0.79 6.51
N HIS A 173 -9.22 2.05 6.95
CA HIS A 173 -8.20 2.72 7.76
C HIS A 173 -7.97 2.03 9.10
N GLY A 174 -9.03 1.57 9.77
CA GLY A 174 -8.95 0.78 11.01
C GLY A 174 -8.14 -0.50 10.81
N ALA A 175 -8.39 -1.22 9.73
CA ALA A 175 -7.65 -2.43 9.38
C ALA A 175 -6.18 -2.15 9.05
N LEU A 176 -5.87 -1.03 8.37
CA LEU A 176 -4.49 -0.61 8.11
C LEU A 176 -3.79 -0.17 9.40
N LYS A 177 -4.45 0.62 10.25
CA LYS A 177 -3.92 1.04 11.56
C LYS A 177 -3.56 -0.14 12.44
N ARG A 178 -4.33 -1.25 12.37
CA ARG A 178 -4.05 -2.48 13.13
C ARG A 178 -2.67 -3.08 12.79
N VAL A 179 -2.27 -3.10 11.51
CA VAL A 179 -0.94 -3.60 11.11
C VAL A 179 0.17 -2.56 11.30
N ILE A 180 -0.16 -1.27 11.32
CA ILE A 180 0.80 -0.20 11.62
C ILE A 180 1.13 -0.13 13.12
N ARG A 181 0.15 -0.35 14.00
CA ARG A 181 0.29 -0.17 15.45
C ARG A 181 1.51 -0.87 16.07
N PRO A 182 1.84 -2.15 15.72
CA PRO A 182 3.01 -2.84 16.25
C PRO A 182 4.35 -2.22 15.84
N THR A 183 4.39 -1.43 14.77
CA THR A 183 5.64 -0.73 14.36
C THR A 183 6.00 0.42 15.29
N ARG A 184 5.10 0.82 16.21
CA ARG A 184 5.24 1.97 17.11
C ARG A 184 5.59 3.29 16.40
N GLY A 185 5.26 3.39 15.10
CA GLY A 185 5.59 4.50 14.22
C GLY A 185 6.82 4.21 13.36
N PHE A 186 7.08 5.13 12.47
CA PHE A 186 8.19 5.05 11.53
C PHE A 186 9.22 6.13 11.81
N GLN A 187 10.51 5.89 11.47
CA GLN A 187 11.57 6.87 11.71
C GLN A 187 11.63 7.93 10.61
N THR A 188 11.51 7.54 9.35
CA THR A 188 11.60 8.46 8.21
C THR A 188 10.45 8.24 7.22
N MET A 189 10.13 9.25 6.43
CA MET A 189 9.12 9.18 5.36
C MET A 189 9.46 8.09 4.34
N LYS A 190 10.74 7.91 4.00
CA LYS A 190 11.21 6.89 3.05
C LYS A 190 10.93 5.48 3.58
N THR A 191 11.33 5.19 4.81
CA THR A 191 11.14 3.86 5.40
C THR A 191 9.67 3.58 5.70
N ALA A 192 8.91 4.60 6.10
CA ALA A 192 7.46 4.51 6.23
C ALA A 192 6.79 4.12 4.91
N ALA A 193 7.13 4.80 3.81
CA ALA A 193 6.56 4.53 2.50
C ALA A 193 6.83 3.09 2.04
N ALA A 194 8.06 2.58 2.23
CA ALA A 194 8.41 1.21 1.85
C ALA A 194 7.62 0.17 2.66
N THR A 195 7.52 0.35 3.99
CA THR A 195 6.77 -0.58 4.85
C THR A 195 5.25 -0.52 4.56
N LEU A 196 4.69 0.68 4.39
CA LEU A 196 3.28 0.85 4.00
C LEU A 196 2.99 0.21 2.64
N THR A 197 3.93 0.28 1.69
CA THR A 197 3.82 -0.46 0.43
C THR A 197 3.64 -1.96 0.69
N GLY A 198 4.42 -2.54 1.57
CA GLY A 198 4.27 -3.95 1.95
C GLY A 198 2.90 -4.27 2.56
N PHE A 199 2.44 -3.43 3.50
CA PHE A 199 1.12 -3.60 4.12
C PHE A 199 -0.01 -3.54 3.10
N GLU A 200 -0.02 -2.56 2.20
CA GLU A 200 -1.05 -2.41 1.17
C GLU A 200 -1.05 -3.56 0.17
N ILE A 201 0.13 -4.05 -0.23
CA ILE A 201 0.24 -5.20 -1.13
C ILE A 201 -0.29 -6.46 -0.46
N MET A 202 0.13 -6.75 0.75
CA MET A 202 -0.34 -7.96 1.45
C MET A 202 -1.85 -7.91 1.71
N ARG A 203 -2.41 -6.73 1.96
CA ARG A 203 -3.87 -6.54 2.05
C ARG A 203 -4.56 -6.79 0.73
N MET A 204 -4.02 -6.28 -0.37
CA MET A 204 -4.54 -6.49 -1.74
C MET A 204 -4.55 -7.98 -2.09
N ILE A 205 -3.44 -8.69 -1.84
CA ILE A 205 -3.33 -10.12 -2.08
C ILE A 205 -4.35 -10.88 -1.21
N ARG A 206 -4.40 -10.60 0.09
CA ARG A 206 -5.31 -11.26 1.04
C ARG A 206 -6.79 -11.08 0.67
N ARG A 207 -7.18 -9.93 0.14
CA ARG A 207 -8.55 -9.63 -0.30
C ARG A 207 -8.92 -10.26 -1.64
N GLY A 208 -7.99 -10.92 -2.31
CA GLY A 208 -8.24 -11.56 -3.61
C GLY A 208 -8.32 -10.58 -4.78
N HIS A 209 -7.69 -9.39 -4.64
CA HIS A 209 -7.69 -8.37 -5.69
C HIS A 209 -6.62 -8.60 -6.77
N CYS A 210 -6.00 -9.78 -6.77
CA CYS A 210 -4.99 -10.18 -7.76
C CYS A 210 -5.55 -11.25 -8.69
N ILE A 211 -5.26 -11.12 -9.99
CA ILE A 211 -5.58 -12.11 -11.02
C ILE A 211 -4.67 -13.32 -10.84
N GLY A 212 -5.19 -14.52 -11.13
CA GLY A 212 -4.41 -15.77 -11.07
C GLY A 212 -4.06 -16.24 -9.67
N ARG A 213 -4.58 -15.58 -8.62
CA ARG A 213 -4.36 -16.01 -7.26
C ARG A 213 -5.34 -17.13 -6.87
N GLU A 214 -4.81 -18.25 -6.44
CA GLU A 214 -5.61 -19.27 -5.75
C GLU A 214 -6.13 -18.75 -4.40
N ARG A 215 -7.28 -19.24 -3.97
CA ARG A 215 -7.82 -18.89 -2.65
C ARG A 215 -6.94 -19.47 -1.53
N ARG A 216 -7.05 -18.89 -0.31
CA ARG A 216 -6.33 -19.31 0.91
C ARG A 216 -4.87 -18.89 0.94
N VAL A 217 -4.20 -19.23 2.07
CA VAL A 217 -2.82 -18.84 2.37
C VAL A 217 -1.81 -19.43 1.39
N THR A 218 -2.04 -20.66 0.94
CA THR A 218 -1.17 -21.33 -0.06
C THR A 218 -1.10 -20.54 -1.37
N GLY A 219 -2.23 -20.02 -1.85
CA GLY A 219 -2.25 -19.19 -3.05
C GLY A 219 -1.55 -17.85 -2.87
N GLU A 220 -1.53 -17.28 -1.65
CA GLU A 220 -0.74 -16.08 -1.34
C GLU A 220 0.75 -16.37 -1.41
N ILE A 221 1.19 -17.53 -0.91
CA ILE A 221 2.58 -17.95 -0.94
C ILE A 221 3.02 -18.17 -2.39
N ARG A 222 2.28 -19.01 -3.12
CA ARG A 222 2.59 -19.32 -4.53
C ARG A 222 2.66 -18.07 -5.40
N LEU A 223 1.75 -17.12 -5.22
CA LEU A 223 1.80 -15.86 -5.96
C LEU A 223 3.10 -15.09 -5.67
N ILE A 224 3.49 -14.96 -4.38
CA ILE A 224 4.74 -14.27 -4.02
C ILE A 224 5.94 -15.03 -4.61
N ASP A 225 5.99 -16.34 -4.49
CA ASP A 225 7.09 -17.16 -5.01
C ASP A 225 7.20 -17.05 -6.54
N GLN A 226 6.06 -17.08 -7.24
CA GLN A 226 5.99 -16.85 -8.68
C GLN A 226 6.53 -15.47 -9.10
N LEU A 227 6.23 -14.40 -8.32
CA LEU A 227 6.75 -13.06 -8.60
C LEU A 227 8.30 -13.02 -8.60
N PHE A 228 8.95 -13.94 -7.90
CA PHE A 228 10.40 -14.02 -7.81
C PHE A 228 11.02 -15.16 -8.61
N GLY A 229 10.21 -15.89 -9.38
CA GLY A 229 10.66 -17.02 -10.19
C GLY A 229 11.10 -18.22 -9.36
N LEU A 230 10.57 -18.37 -8.16
CA LEU A 230 10.71 -19.58 -7.36
C LEU A 230 9.71 -20.61 -7.88
N ALA A 231 10.16 -21.83 -8.09
CA ALA A 231 9.29 -22.95 -8.49
C ALA A 231 8.22 -23.14 -7.41
N ALA A 232 6.98 -23.32 -7.85
CA ALA A 232 5.86 -23.69 -6.98
C ALA A 232 5.91 -25.18 -6.69
#